data_0b17408026af1c58917c7fec4f7aa71b
#
_entry.id   0b17408026af1c58917c7fec4f7aa71b
#
_cell.length_a   1.000
_cell.length_b   1.000
_cell.length_c   1.000
_cell.angle_alpha   90.00
_cell.angle_beta   90.00
_cell.angle_gamma   90.00
#
_symmetry.space_group_name_H-M   'P 1'
#
loop_
_entity.id
_entity.type
_entity.pdbx_description
1 polymer ?
#
loop_
_entity_poly.entity_id
_entity_poly.type
_entity_poly.pdbx_seq_one_letter_code
_entity_poly.pdbx_strand_id
1 'polypeptide(L)'
;MQPTLEDIRRFAATRIGSATTLARAIDTLGFVQADPIRAPARAQDLTLRHRVKNYRAGDLERLYATLPVEEDFFINYGFVSRRVSQLMHPRDGAGLLPTASNKRARAILEFIRERGSVHPREVDARFDHGTVINYWGGSSSATTHLLENMHYRGWLRVVRREAGIRIYGPHQHGPAPRTPAERRALLDELVDVVVRKYAPLPASSLNYVIRRVRYGVPQWSHEITAAQARAKQRFARTAIDGESWYWPADEPLNAREV
;
A
#
# COMPACT_ATOMS: atom_id res chain seq x y z
N MET A 1 -14.51 23.66 25.22
CA MET A 1 -13.94 24.63 24.26
C MET A 1 -13.98 24.00 22.89
N GLN A 2 -14.40 24.71 21.85
CA GLN A 2 -14.35 24.16 20.48
C GLN A 2 -12.91 24.11 19.98
N PRO A 3 -12.51 23.03 19.30
CA PRO A 3 -11.17 22.94 18.71
C PRO A 3 -10.91 24.06 17.68
N THR A 4 -9.68 24.54 17.65
CA THR A 4 -9.20 25.57 16.72
C THR A 4 -8.34 24.97 15.63
N LEU A 5 -8.03 25.74 14.58
CA LEU A 5 -7.08 25.33 13.54
C LEU A 5 -5.67 25.07 14.11
N GLU A 6 -5.31 25.78 15.18
CA GLU A 6 -4.04 25.57 15.87
C GLU A 6 -3.99 24.21 16.59
N ASP A 7 -5.11 23.76 17.16
CA ASP A 7 -5.20 22.41 17.76
C ASP A 7 -5.04 21.32 16.70
N ILE A 8 -5.63 21.52 15.50
CA ILE A 8 -5.46 20.64 14.34
C ILE A 8 -3.98 20.59 13.90
N ARG A 9 -3.29 21.72 13.82
CA ARG A 9 -1.86 21.79 13.45
C ARG A 9 -0.98 21.09 14.49
N ARG A 10 -1.24 21.33 15.76
CA ARG A 10 -0.52 20.69 16.87
C ARG A 10 -0.71 19.17 16.83
N PHE A 11 -1.93 18.71 16.69
CA PHE A 11 -2.23 17.29 16.51
C PHE A 11 -1.49 16.69 15.32
N ALA A 12 -1.47 17.37 14.16
CA ALA A 12 -0.71 16.92 12.99
C ALA A 12 0.80 16.82 13.30
N ALA A 13 1.37 17.78 14.02
CA ALA A 13 2.78 17.80 14.38
C ALA A 13 3.17 16.63 15.30
N THR A 14 2.33 16.27 16.29
CA THR A 14 2.59 15.11 17.17
C THR A 14 2.63 13.78 16.41
N ARG A 15 1.97 13.69 15.25
CA ARG A 15 1.91 12.49 14.43
C ARG A 15 3.13 12.30 13.51
N ILE A 16 4.02 13.28 13.40
CA ILE A 16 5.28 13.11 12.66
C ILE A 16 6.17 12.06 13.32
N GLY A 17 5.96 11.83 14.61
CA GLY A 17 6.42 10.64 15.30
C GLY A 17 7.73 10.78 16.04
N SER A 18 7.91 9.95 17.05
CA SER A 18 9.14 9.74 17.79
C SER A 18 10.04 8.74 17.07
N ALA A 19 11.35 8.89 17.26
CA ALA A 19 12.32 7.96 16.70
C ALA A 19 12.07 6.52 17.14
N THR A 20 11.86 5.62 16.17
CA THR A 20 11.53 4.21 16.39
C THR A 20 12.29 3.31 15.41
N THR A 21 12.04 2.00 15.43
CA THR A 21 12.60 1.06 14.45
C THR A 21 11.89 1.16 13.11
N LEU A 22 12.58 0.75 12.04
CA LEU A 22 12.03 0.76 10.68
C LEU A 22 10.75 -0.08 10.56
N ALA A 23 10.74 -1.28 11.13
CA ALA A 23 9.57 -2.15 11.13
C ALA A 23 8.37 -1.49 11.83
N ARG A 24 8.59 -0.90 13.01
CA ARG A 24 7.54 -0.22 13.77
C ARG A 24 7.04 1.05 13.07
N ALA A 25 7.93 1.82 12.43
CA ALA A 25 7.53 2.98 11.66
C ALA A 25 6.59 2.62 10.50
N ILE A 26 6.91 1.56 9.76
CA ILE A 26 6.06 1.10 8.65
C ILE A 26 4.73 0.53 9.17
N ASP A 27 4.74 -0.23 10.26
CA ASP A 27 3.52 -0.78 10.84
C ASP A 27 2.59 0.34 11.35
N THR A 28 3.12 1.34 12.06
CA THR A 28 2.36 2.51 12.52
C THR A 28 1.78 3.31 11.35
N LEU A 29 2.55 3.50 10.27
CA LEU A 29 2.08 4.20 9.08
C LEU A 29 1.12 3.34 8.23
N GLY A 30 1.17 2.03 8.37
CA GLY A 30 0.46 1.04 7.55
C GLY A 30 0.91 1.01 6.08
N PHE A 31 1.36 2.16 5.55
CA PHE A 31 1.79 2.33 4.16
C PHE A 31 2.88 3.40 4.03
N VAL A 32 3.92 3.12 3.23
CA VAL A 32 4.96 4.09 2.84
C VAL A 32 5.07 4.08 1.31
N GLN A 33 4.75 5.21 0.68
CA GLN A 33 4.80 5.32 -0.78
C GLN A 33 6.22 5.10 -1.30
N ALA A 34 6.37 4.28 -2.34
CA ALA A 34 7.60 4.13 -3.09
C ALA A 34 7.61 5.07 -4.30
N ASP A 35 8.74 5.73 -4.53
CA ASP A 35 8.94 6.57 -5.69
C ASP A 35 10.35 6.31 -6.27
N PRO A 36 10.48 6.08 -7.59
CA PRO A 36 11.77 5.92 -8.24
C PRO A 36 12.56 7.24 -8.33
N ILE A 37 11.89 8.39 -8.25
CA ILE A 37 12.50 9.72 -8.36
C ILE A 37 13.42 9.96 -7.15
N ARG A 38 14.67 10.36 -7.41
CA ARG A 38 15.72 10.52 -6.39
C ARG A 38 16.06 11.97 -6.05
N ALA A 39 15.39 12.93 -6.65
CA ALA A 39 15.67 14.34 -6.42
C ALA A 39 14.54 15.02 -5.63
N PRO A 40 14.76 15.50 -4.40
CA PRO A 40 16.02 15.48 -3.62
C PRO A 40 16.35 14.11 -2.98
N ALA A 41 15.35 13.25 -2.74
CA ALA A 41 15.45 11.88 -2.28
C ALA A 41 14.15 11.15 -2.58
N ARG A 42 14.15 9.81 -2.52
CA ARG A 42 12.94 9.00 -2.74
C ARG A 42 11.89 9.28 -1.67
N ALA A 43 10.60 9.20 -2.00
CA ALA A 43 9.50 9.48 -1.08
C ALA A 43 9.55 8.61 0.18
N GLN A 44 9.90 7.31 0.05
CA GLN A 44 10.08 6.42 1.20
C GLN A 44 11.20 6.89 2.14
N ASP A 45 12.33 7.35 1.60
CA ASP A 45 13.45 7.82 2.39
C ASP A 45 13.10 9.12 3.13
N LEU A 46 12.43 10.07 2.45
CA LEU A 46 11.94 11.30 3.07
C LEU A 46 10.94 11.03 4.19
N THR A 47 10.04 10.07 3.98
CA THR A 47 9.04 9.69 4.98
C THR A 47 9.67 9.05 6.21
N LEU A 48 10.64 8.15 6.02
CA LEU A 48 11.19 7.33 7.08
C LEU A 48 12.30 8.02 7.88
N ARG A 49 13.09 8.92 7.27
CA ARG A 49 14.18 9.62 7.97
C ARG A 49 13.72 10.43 9.19
N HIS A 50 12.47 10.90 9.19
CA HIS A 50 11.89 11.65 10.31
C HIS A 50 11.24 10.76 11.38
N ARG A 51 11.20 9.43 11.15
CA ARG A 51 10.49 8.46 12.01
C ARG A 51 11.39 7.34 12.53
N VAL A 52 12.53 7.14 11.90
CA VAL A 52 13.44 6.04 12.24
C VAL A 52 14.77 6.61 12.70
N LYS A 53 15.19 6.21 13.89
CA LYS A 53 16.47 6.64 14.45
C LYS A 53 17.63 6.18 13.56
N ASN A 54 18.54 7.12 13.23
CA ASN A 54 19.70 6.87 12.39
C ASN A 54 19.41 6.33 10.99
N TYR A 55 18.22 6.59 10.44
CA TYR A 55 17.84 6.16 9.10
C TYR A 55 18.75 6.76 8.03
N ARG A 56 19.22 5.92 7.14
CA ARG A 56 19.97 6.30 5.94
C ARG A 56 19.16 5.98 4.68
N ALA A 57 19.29 6.81 3.65
CA ALA A 57 18.66 6.57 2.37
C ALA A 57 19.03 5.17 1.83
N GLY A 58 18.01 4.40 1.44
CA GLY A 58 18.15 3.02 0.97
C GLY A 58 18.10 1.95 2.07
N ASP A 59 18.02 2.30 3.35
CA ASP A 59 17.93 1.30 4.44
C ASP A 59 16.70 0.40 4.29
N LEU A 60 15.57 0.96 3.87
CA LEU A 60 14.36 0.17 3.63
C LEU A 60 14.61 -0.93 2.59
N GLU A 61 15.22 -0.59 1.45
CA GLU A 61 15.47 -1.57 0.38
C GLU A 61 16.51 -2.61 0.81
N ARG A 62 17.55 -2.19 1.52
CA ARG A 62 18.61 -3.06 2.03
C ARG A 62 18.11 -4.07 3.05
N LEU A 63 17.19 -3.66 3.93
CA LEU A 63 16.64 -4.49 5.01
C LEU A 63 15.32 -5.18 4.63
N TYR A 64 14.77 -4.88 3.45
CA TYR A 64 13.45 -5.31 3.03
C TYR A 64 13.16 -6.79 3.27
N ALA A 65 14.09 -7.67 2.88
CA ALA A 65 13.90 -9.12 3.00
C ALA A 65 13.75 -9.61 4.45
N THR A 66 14.21 -8.84 5.44
CA THR A 66 14.14 -9.19 6.88
C THR A 66 12.97 -8.52 7.60
N LEU A 67 12.28 -7.58 6.95
CA LEU A 67 11.19 -6.81 7.54
C LEU A 67 9.83 -7.52 7.32
N PRO A 68 8.86 -7.35 8.25
CA PRO A 68 7.49 -7.82 8.08
C PRO A 68 6.68 -6.89 7.16
N VAL A 69 7.22 -6.60 5.97
CA VAL A 69 6.64 -5.70 4.97
C VAL A 69 6.52 -6.37 3.62
N GLU A 70 5.62 -5.85 2.80
CA GLU A 70 5.42 -6.26 1.41
C GLU A 70 5.47 -5.02 0.51
N GLU A 71 6.10 -5.14 -0.67
CA GLU A 71 5.85 -4.18 -1.75
C GLU A 71 4.50 -4.49 -2.37
N ASP A 72 3.63 -3.50 -2.46
CA ASP A 72 2.29 -3.70 -3.00
C ASP A 72 1.64 -2.39 -3.46
N PHE A 73 0.51 -2.50 -4.11
CA PHE A 73 -0.32 -1.37 -4.52
C PHE A 73 -1.49 -1.23 -3.54
N PHE A 74 -1.42 -0.23 -2.67
CA PHE A 74 -2.52 0.12 -1.76
C PHE A 74 -3.30 1.32 -2.29
N ILE A 75 -3.04 2.52 -1.80
CA ILE A 75 -3.57 3.77 -2.36
C ILE A 75 -2.67 4.33 -3.46
N ASN A 76 -1.46 3.85 -3.51
CA ASN A 76 -0.42 4.01 -4.52
C ASN A 76 0.54 2.83 -4.40
N TYR A 77 1.55 2.72 -5.27
CA TYR A 77 2.61 1.74 -5.12
C TYR A 77 3.52 2.10 -3.94
N GLY A 78 3.87 1.10 -3.12
CA GLY A 78 4.72 1.33 -1.97
C GLY A 78 4.96 0.10 -1.10
N PHE A 79 5.34 0.37 0.13
CA PHE A 79 5.60 -0.63 1.15
C PHE A 79 4.46 -0.62 2.16
N VAL A 80 3.84 -1.76 2.37
CA VAL A 80 2.77 -1.96 3.36
C VAL A 80 3.26 -2.91 4.45
N SER A 81 2.74 -2.79 5.66
CA SER A 81 2.94 -3.86 6.64
C SER A 81 2.29 -5.15 6.14
N ARG A 82 2.86 -6.30 6.53
CA ARG A 82 2.31 -7.61 6.13
C ARG A 82 0.84 -7.75 6.50
N ARG A 83 0.43 -7.17 7.63
CA ARG A 83 -0.98 -7.11 8.06
C ARG A 83 -1.85 -6.39 7.03
N VAL A 84 -1.44 -5.22 6.56
CA VAL A 84 -2.21 -4.46 5.56
C VAL A 84 -2.27 -5.20 4.22
N SER A 85 -1.17 -5.84 3.80
CA SER A 85 -1.16 -6.68 2.59
C SER A 85 -2.18 -7.82 2.69
N GLN A 86 -2.28 -8.48 3.83
CA GLN A 86 -3.25 -9.56 4.04
C GLN A 86 -4.71 -9.11 3.96
N LEU A 87 -5.02 -7.86 4.31
CA LEU A 87 -6.38 -7.30 4.17
C LEU A 87 -6.78 -7.07 2.70
N MET A 88 -5.81 -6.93 1.80
CA MET A 88 -6.04 -6.63 0.39
C MET A 88 -6.17 -7.88 -0.50
N HIS A 89 -5.61 -9.00 -0.07
CA HIS A 89 -5.50 -10.20 -0.89
C HIS A 89 -6.42 -11.33 -0.41
N PRO A 90 -6.85 -12.20 -1.36
CA PRO A 90 -6.58 -12.18 -2.80
C PRO A 90 -7.37 -11.08 -3.52
N ARG A 91 -6.82 -10.57 -4.64
CA ARG A 91 -7.53 -9.66 -5.55
C ARG A 91 -8.24 -10.46 -6.64
N ASP A 92 -9.19 -11.27 -6.24
CA ASP A 92 -9.95 -12.10 -7.16
C ASP A 92 -10.94 -11.26 -7.98
N GLY A 93 -11.10 -11.60 -9.26
CA GLY A 93 -12.06 -10.93 -10.14
C GLY A 93 -11.65 -9.54 -10.65
N ALA A 94 -10.56 -8.97 -10.17
CA ALA A 94 -10.07 -7.68 -10.64
C ALA A 94 -9.48 -7.79 -12.06
N GLY A 95 -10.31 -7.50 -13.07
CA GLY A 95 -9.93 -7.48 -14.49
C GLY A 95 -9.13 -8.73 -14.89
N LEU A 96 -9.78 -9.79 -15.27
CA LEU A 96 -9.13 -11.04 -15.66
C LEU A 96 -8.06 -10.78 -16.74
N LEU A 97 -6.90 -11.40 -16.60
CA LEU A 97 -5.95 -11.47 -17.70
C LEU A 97 -6.66 -12.14 -18.89
N PRO A 98 -6.44 -11.67 -20.13
CA PRO A 98 -6.91 -12.40 -21.31
C PRO A 98 -6.54 -13.88 -21.21
N THR A 99 -7.34 -14.78 -21.72
CA THR A 99 -7.18 -16.24 -21.56
C THR A 99 -5.76 -16.72 -21.92
N ALA A 100 -5.17 -16.20 -23.01
CA ALA A 100 -3.81 -16.54 -23.41
C ALA A 100 -2.76 -16.08 -22.37
N SER A 101 -2.92 -14.87 -21.81
CA SER A 101 -2.04 -14.35 -20.76
C SER A 101 -2.21 -15.12 -19.46
N ASN A 102 -3.40 -15.61 -19.16
CA ASN A 102 -3.67 -16.42 -17.97
C ASN A 102 -2.96 -17.78 -18.03
N LYS A 103 -2.96 -18.45 -19.21
CA LYS A 103 -2.20 -19.71 -19.41
C LYS A 103 -0.70 -19.50 -19.21
N ARG A 104 -0.15 -18.42 -19.77
CA ARG A 104 1.27 -18.06 -19.59
C ARG A 104 1.59 -17.74 -18.12
N ALA A 105 0.76 -16.94 -17.45
CA ALA A 105 0.94 -16.60 -16.05
C ALA A 105 0.95 -17.84 -15.16
N ARG A 106 0.10 -18.84 -15.41
CA ARG A 106 0.11 -20.11 -14.67
C ARG A 106 1.41 -20.88 -14.86
N ALA A 107 1.91 -20.99 -16.09
CA ALA A 107 3.19 -21.64 -16.36
C ALA A 107 4.36 -20.93 -15.66
N ILE A 108 4.37 -19.60 -15.65
CA ILE A 108 5.36 -18.81 -14.93
C ILE A 108 5.23 -19.04 -13.41
N LEU A 109 4.00 -19.08 -12.88
CA LEU A 109 3.78 -19.31 -11.46
C LEU A 109 4.33 -20.68 -11.00
N GLU A 110 4.11 -21.75 -11.77
CA GLU A 110 4.68 -23.07 -11.47
C GLU A 110 6.21 -23.02 -11.50
N PHE A 111 6.79 -22.40 -12.52
CA PHE A 111 8.24 -22.22 -12.61
C PHE A 111 8.83 -21.46 -11.40
N ILE A 112 8.11 -20.40 -10.92
CA ILE A 112 8.53 -19.66 -9.74
C ILE A 112 8.37 -20.50 -8.47
N ARG A 113 7.32 -21.31 -8.38
CA ARG A 113 7.10 -22.22 -7.23
C ARG A 113 8.21 -23.25 -7.10
N GLU A 114 8.62 -23.84 -8.21
CA GLU A 114 9.72 -24.83 -8.26
C GLU A 114 11.06 -24.23 -7.80
N ARG A 115 11.31 -22.95 -8.13
CA ARG A 115 12.57 -22.26 -7.80
C ARG A 115 12.55 -21.50 -6.48
N GLY A 116 11.38 -21.29 -5.90
CA GLY A 116 11.16 -20.45 -4.70
C GLY A 116 11.24 -18.95 -4.99
N SER A 117 12.18 -18.48 -5.78
CA SER A 117 12.25 -17.08 -6.24
C SER A 117 13.01 -16.97 -7.56
N VAL A 118 12.66 -15.97 -8.37
CA VAL A 118 13.26 -15.76 -9.70
C VAL A 118 13.56 -14.29 -9.98
N HIS A 119 14.65 -14.06 -10.68
CA HIS A 119 14.92 -12.79 -11.35
C HIS A 119 14.11 -12.71 -12.67
N PRO A 120 13.55 -11.54 -13.08
CA PRO A 120 12.81 -11.43 -14.35
C PRO A 120 13.55 -11.96 -15.58
N ARG A 121 14.88 -11.81 -15.62
CA ARG A 121 15.71 -12.36 -16.71
C ARG A 121 15.65 -13.88 -16.83
N GLU A 122 15.48 -14.61 -15.73
CA GLU A 122 15.35 -16.08 -15.76
C GLU A 122 14.00 -16.47 -16.38
N VAL A 123 12.96 -15.68 -16.12
CA VAL A 123 11.64 -15.87 -16.74
C VAL A 123 11.70 -15.53 -18.22
N ASP A 124 12.36 -14.41 -18.62
CA ASP A 124 12.59 -14.07 -20.02
C ASP A 124 13.34 -15.17 -20.76
N ALA A 125 14.44 -15.69 -20.19
CA ALA A 125 15.23 -16.76 -20.79
C ALA A 125 14.45 -18.07 -20.98
N ARG A 126 13.46 -18.35 -20.10
CA ARG A 126 12.66 -19.58 -20.14
C ARG A 126 11.44 -19.50 -21.03
N PHE A 127 10.82 -18.33 -21.15
CA PHE A 127 9.49 -18.19 -21.77
C PHE A 127 9.45 -17.28 -23.01
N ASP A 128 10.42 -16.44 -23.24
CA ASP A 128 10.54 -15.50 -24.37
C ASP A 128 9.19 -14.96 -24.90
N HIS A 129 8.66 -13.93 -24.24
CA HIS A 129 7.35 -13.38 -24.58
C HIS A 129 7.43 -12.14 -25.49
N GLY A 130 8.63 -11.75 -25.91
CA GLY A 130 8.85 -10.57 -26.72
C GLY A 130 8.64 -9.26 -25.96
N THR A 131 8.36 -8.19 -26.69
CA THR A 131 8.18 -6.83 -26.16
C THR A 131 6.75 -6.33 -26.32
N VAL A 132 6.35 -5.42 -25.45
CA VAL A 132 5.07 -4.69 -25.50
C VAL A 132 5.33 -3.19 -25.38
N ILE A 133 4.43 -2.38 -25.91
CA ILE A 133 4.46 -0.94 -25.71
C ILE A 133 3.96 -0.65 -24.29
N ASN A 134 4.74 0.09 -23.49
CA ASN A 134 4.36 0.49 -22.15
C ASN A 134 3.50 1.76 -22.17
N TYR A 135 2.93 2.13 -21.02
CA TYR A 135 2.06 3.30 -20.87
C TYR A 135 2.71 4.61 -21.36
N TRP A 136 4.03 4.73 -21.35
CA TRP A 136 4.79 5.90 -21.76
C TRP A 136 5.23 5.86 -23.23
N GLY A 137 4.73 4.89 -24.01
CA GLY A 137 5.07 4.73 -25.41
C GLY A 137 6.43 4.06 -25.68
N GLY A 138 7.17 3.67 -24.63
CA GLY A 138 8.43 2.93 -24.76
C GLY A 138 8.20 1.42 -24.86
N SER A 139 9.21 0.68 -25.36
CA SER A 139 9.21 -0.77 -25.37
C SER A 139 9.59 -1.33 -23.99
N SER A 140 8.86 -2.33 -23.49
CA SER A 140 9.21 -3.10 -22.31
C SER A 140 8.98 -4.58 -22.52
N SER A 141 9.67 -5.45 -21.74
CA SER A 141 9.48 -6.89 -21.81
C SER A 141 8.03 -7.25 -21.46
N ALA A 142 7.41 -8.07 -22.31
CA ALA A 142 6.07 -8.62 -22.04
C ALA A 142 6.06 -9.46 -20.75
N THR A 143 7.17 -10.11 -20.42
CA THR A 143 7.37 -10.84 -19.18
C THR A 143 7.32 -9.91 -17.97
N THR A 144 7.99 -8.75 -18.02
CA THR A 144 7.95 -7.76 -16.93
C THR A 144 6.53 -7.32 -16.64
N HIS A 145 5.74 -6.98 -17.67
CA HIS A 145 4.33 -6.63 -17.52
C HIS A 145 3.51 -7.77 -16.93
N LEU A 146 3.78 -9.00 -17.35
CA LEU A 146 3.05 -10.16 -16.84
C LEU A 146 3.38 -10.42 -15.35
N LEU A 147 4.66 -10.34 -14.97
CA LEU A 147 5.09 -10.45 -13.57
C LEU A 147 4.49 -9.34 -12.69
N GLU A 148 4.45 -8.09 -13.17
CA GLU A 148 3.80 -6.97 -12.47
C GLU A 148 2.30 -7.19 -12.28
N ASN A 149 1.61 -7.70 -13.31
CA ASN A 149 0.20 -8.07 -13.21
C ASN A 149 -0.04 -9.23 -12.23
N MET A 150 0.80 -10.27 -12.26
CA MET A 150 0.72 -11.39 -11.33
C MET A 150 0.99 -10.93 -9.88
N HIS A 151 1.95 -10.02 -9.69
CA HIS A 151 2.21 -9.40 -8.40
C HIS A 151 1.02 -8.57 -7.92
N TYR A 152 0.48 -7.67 -8.74
CA TYR A 152 -0.70 -6.88 -8.39
C TYR A 152 -1.90 -7.74 -7.98
N ARG A 153 -2.08 -8.92 -8.61
CA ARG A 153 -3.16 -9.87 -8.28
C ARG A 153 -2.90 -10.68 -7.01
N GLY A 154 -1.70 -10.61 -6.45
CA GLY A 154 -1.31 -11.37 -5.29
C GLY A 154 -0.90 -12.82 -5.60
N TRP A 155 -0.60 -13.17 -6.84
CA TRP A 155 -0.01 -14.48 -7.18
C TRP A 155 1.46 -14.55 -6.83
N LEU A 156 2.15 -13.40 -6.96
CA LEU A 156 3.55 -13.22 -6.64
C LEU A 156 3.72 -12.13 -5.56
N ARG A 157 4.82 -12.21 -4.86
CA ARG A 157 5.33 -11.14 -4.01
C ARG A 157 6.76 -10.78 -4.40
N VAL A 158 7.18 -9.57 -4.07
CA VAL A 158 8.59 -9.21 -4.12
C VAL A 158 9.26 -9.78 -2.87
N VAL A 159 10.25 -10.65 -3.06
CA VAL A 159 10.96 -11.26 -1.92
C VAL A 159 12.20 -10.46 -1.52
N ARG A 160 12.84 -9.81 -2.49
CA ARG A 160 13.99 -8.90 -2.28
C ARG A 160 14.20 -8.06 -3.54
N ARG A 161 15.12 -7.12 -3.46
CA ARG A 161 15.62 -6.39 -4.64
C ARG A 161 17.11 -6.66 -4.86
N GLU A 162 17.48 -6.80 -6.11
CA GLU A 162 18.87 -6.92 -6.58
C GLU A 162 19.18 -5.77 -7.53
N ALA A 163 20.09 -4.89 -7.14
CA ALA A 163 20.40 -3.66 -7.91
C ALA A 163 19.14 -2.85 -8.32
N GLY A 164 18.12 -2.81 -7.46
CA GLY A 164 16.85 -2.14 -7.72
C GLY A 164 15.83 -2.97 -8.49
N ILE A 165 16.19 -4.13 -9.02
CA ILE A 165 15.29 -5.06 -9.73
C ILE A 165 14.52 -5.90 -8.71
N ARG A 166 13.22 -6.06 -8.90
CA ARG A 166 12.36 -6.91 -8.06
C ARG A 166 12.62 -8.38 -8.34
N ILE A 167 12.88 -9.15 -7.29
CA ILE A 167 12.95 -10.61 -7.34
C ILE A 167 11.62 -11.14 -6.83
N TYR A 168 10.97 -11.96 -7.63
CA TYR A 168 9.63 -12.45 -7.37
C TYR A 168 9.64 -13.86 -6.79
N GLY A 169 8.77 -14.09 -5.82
CA GLY A 169 8.45 -15.41 -5.28
C GLY A 169 6.94 -15.63 -5.24
N PRO A 170 6.48 -16.87 -4.99
CA PRO A 170 5.06 -17.15 -4.86
C PRO A 170 4.49 -16.42 -3.63
N HIS A 171 3.31 -15.86 -3.75
CA HIS A 171 2.62 -15.24 -2.63
C HIS A 171 1.66 -16.24 -1.99
N GLN A 172 1.69 -16.29 -0.65
CA GLN A 172 0.71 -17.00 0.15
C GLN A 172 -0.10 -15.98 0.94
N HIS A 173 -1.41 -16.03 0.79
CA HIS A 173 -2.36 -15.17 1.51
C HIS A 173 -3.44 -16.01 2.16
N GLY A 174 -4.12 -15.44 3.16
CA GLY A 174 -5.25 -16.05 3.82
C GLY A 174 -6.45 -16.26 2.87
N PRO A 175 -7.48 -16.96 3.33
CA PRO A 175 -8.69 -17.14 2.55
C PRO A 175 -9.39 -15.79 2.28
N ALA A 176 -10.02 -15.68 1.13
CA ALA A 176 -10.88 -14.54 0.82
C ALA A 176 -12.06 -14.47 1.81
N PRO A 177 -12.55 -13.25 2.13
CA PRO A 177 -13.71 -13.08 2.98
C PRO A 177 -14.95 -13.75 2.35
N ARG A 178 -15.67 -14.53 3.17
CA ARG A 178 -16.80 -15.36 2.72
C ARG A 178 -18.13 -14.62 2.74
N THR A 179 -18.25 -13.62 3.62
CA THR A 179 -19.50 -12.90 3.84
C THR A 179 -19.38 -11.41 3.51
N PRO A 180 -20.48 -10.73 3.19
CA PRO A 180 -20.51 -9.28 3.05
C PRO A 180 -20.07 -8.54 4.34
N ALA A 181 -20.32 -9.11 5.51
CA ALA A 181 -19.93 -8.55 6.79
C ALA A 181 -18.40 -8.57 6.97
N GLU A 182 -17.76 -9.70 6.66
CA GLU A 182 -16.30 -9.84 6.67
C GLU A 182 -15.64 -8.85 5.69
N ARG A 183 -16.15 -8.75 4.46
CA ARG A 183 -15.63 -7.78 3.48
C ARG A 183 -15.73 -6.34 3.98
N ARG A 184 -16.87 -5.98 4.59
CA ARG A 184 -17.06 -4.64 5.17
C ARG A 184 -16.07 -4.36 6.27
N ALA A 185 -15.83 -5.32 7.15
CA ALA A 185 -14.87 -5.18 8.25
C ALA A 185 -13.44 -4.96 7.71
N LEU A 186 -12.99 -5.77 6.73
CA LEU A 186 -11.69 -5.60 6.09
C LEU A 186 -11.56 -4.24 5.38
N LEU A 187 -12.62 -3.82 4.67
CA LEU A 187 -12.60 -2.53 3.97
C LEU A 187 -12.58 -1.36 4.96
N ASP A 188 -13.31 -1.45 6.06
CA ASP A 188 -13.31 -0.44 7.12
C ASP A 188 -11.95 -0.36 7.81
N GLU A 189 -11.26 -1.50 8.02
CA GLU A 189 -9.89 -1.53 8.54
C GLU A 189 -8.88 -0.89 7.58
N LEU A 190 -8.98 -1.14 6.27
CA LEU A 190 -8.15 -0.46 5.27
C LEU A 190 -8.38 1.06 5.24
N VAL A 191 -9.63 1.49 5.42
CA VAL A 191 -9.97 2.92 5.55
C VAL A 191 -9.36 3.51 6.82
N ASP A 192 -9.39 2.77 7.94
CA ASP A 192 -8.78 3.21 9.20
C ASP A 192 -7.26 3.39 9.06
N VAL A 193 -6.57 2.47 8.36
CA VAL A 193 -5.14 2.61 8.04
C VAL A 193 -4.86 3.92 7.31
N VAL A 194 -5.65 4.23 6.28
CA VAL A 194 -5.47 5.46 5.49
C VAL A 194 -5.73 6.71 6.32
N VAL A 195 -6.81 6.71 7.11
CA VAL A 195 -7.13 7.87 7.96
C VAL A 195 -6.08 8.05 9.04
N ARG A 196 -5.67 6.98 9.73
CA ARG A 196 -4.58 7.06 10.72
C ARG A 196 -3.28 7.58 10.12
N LYS A 197 -2.97 7.25 8.88
CA LYS A 197 -1.76 7.76 8.22
C LYS A 197 -1.79 9.26 7.95
N TYR A 198 -2.93 9.80 7.54
CA TYR A 198 -3.03 11.16 6.99
C TYR A 198 -3.78 12.14 7.88
N ALA A 199 -4.40 11.68 8.98
CA ALA A 199 -5.12 12.56 9.90
C ALA A 199 -4.21 13.66 10.48
N PRO A 200 -4.79 14.81 10.77
CA PRO A 200 -6.19 15.21 10.60
C PRO A 200 -6.51 15.58 9.16
N LEU A 201 -7.69 15.24 8.68
CA LEU A 201 -8.08 15.40 7.28
C LEU A 201 -9.31 16.29 7.15
N PRO A 202 -9.29 17.34 6.30
CA PRO A 202 -10.52 18.02 5.89
C PRO A 202 -11.40 17.07 5.05
N ALA A 203 -12.72 17.33 5.01
CA ALA A 203 -13.68 16.43 4.37
C ALA A 203 -13.35 16.09 2.92
N SER A 204 -12.83 17.05 2.15
CA SER A 204 -12.40 16.85 0.76
C SER A 204 -11.25 15.86 0.66
N SER A 205 -10.22 16.01 1.52
CA SER A 205 -9.06 15.12 1.57
C SER A 205 -9.43 13.73 2.09
N LEU A 206 -10.30 13.62 3.10
CA LEU A 206 -10.84 12.35 3.56
C LEU A 206 -11.51 11.58 2.42
N ASN A 207 -12.39 12.25 1.69
CA ASN A 207 -13.08 11.67 0.54
C ASN A 207 -12.09 11.20 -0.55
N TYR A 208 -11.06 12.00 -0.82
CA TYR A 208 -10.04 11.68 -1.81
C TYR A 208 -9.23 10.43 -1.43
N VAL A 209 -8.69 10.39 -0.20
CA VAL A 209 -7.84 9.26 0.21
C VAL A 209 -8.62 7.96 0.34
N ILE A 210 -9.87 7.99 0.85
CA ILE A 210 -10.72 6.79 0.92
C ILE A 210 -11.03 6.25 -0.48
N ARG A 211 -11.33 7.12 -1.46
CA ARG A 211 -11.54 6.66 -2.84
C ARG A 211 -10.33 5.97 -3.45
N ARG A 212 -9.13 6.27 -3.01
CA ARG A 212 -7.91 5.61 -3.51
C ARG A 212 -7.74 4.19 -2.99
N VAL A 213 -8.40 3.81 -1.90
CA VAL A 213 -8.41 2.42 -1.38
C VAL A 213 -8.87 1.42 -2.46
N ARG A 214 -9.71 1.85 -3.42
CA ARG A 214 -10.13 1.02 -4.56
C ARG A 214 -8.97 0.43 -5.37
N TYR A 215 -7.78 1.05 -5.35
CA TYR A 215 -6.61 0.52 -6.05
C TYR A 215 -5.98 -0.67 -5.33
N GLY A 216 -6.08 -0.71 -4.00
CA GLY A 216 -5.66 -1.85 -3.19
C GLY A 216 -6.65 -3.01 -3.20
N VAL A 217 -7.94 -2.71 -3.35
CA VAL A 217 -9.03 -3.70 -3.33
C VAL A 217 -10.01 -3.50 -4.50
N PRO A 218 -9.54 -3.64 -5.76
CA PRO A 218 -10.37 -3.42 -6.95
C PRO A 218 -11.60 -4.34 -6.99
N GLN A 219 -11.51 -5.54 -6.39
CA GLN A 219 -12.61 -6.49 -6.25
C GLN A 219 -13.80 -5.94 -5.43
N TRP A 220 -13.56 -4.92 -4.58
CA TRP A 220 -14.58 -4.28 -3.73
C TRP A 220 -14.77 -2.80 -4.07
N SER A 221 -14.35 -2.36 -5.24
CA SER A 221 -14.41 -0.94 -5.65
C SER A 221 -15.82 -0.35 -5.60
N HIS A 222 -16.86 -1.17 -5.80
CA HIS A 222 -18.26 -0.79 -5.71
C HIS A 222 -18.73 -0.50 -4.27
N GLU A 223 -18.02 -0.99 -3.25
CA GLU A 223 -18.34 -0.78 -1.83
C GLU A 223 -17.68 0.49 -1.23
N ILE A 224 -16.77 1.15 -1.95
CA ILE A 224 -15.98 2.29 -1.45
C ILE A 224 -16.87 3.47 -1.01
N THR A 225 -17.92 3.78 -1.74
CA THR A 225 -18.85 4.88 -1.38
C THR A 225 -19.55 4.58 -0.05
N ALA A 226 -19.97 3.34 0.16
CA ALA A 226 -20.58 2.92 1.42
C ALA A 226 -19.58 2.94 2.59
N ALA A 227 -18.33 2.50 2.35
CA ALA A 227 -17.24 2.58 3.33
C ALA A 227 -16.93 4.04 3.72
N GLN A 228 -16.95 4.97 2.76
CA GLN A 228 -16.78 6.39 3.00
C GLN A 228 -17.88 6.98 3.90
N ALA A 229 -19.13 6.58 3.68
CA ALA A 229 -20.25 7.00 4.52
C ALA A 229 -20.10 6.48 5.96
N ARG A 230 -19.73 5.20 6.13
CA ARG A 230 -19.46 4.61 7.45
C ARG A 230 -18.27 5.28 8.16
N ALA A 231 -17.20 5.59 7.43
CA ALA A 231 -16.02 6.27 7.95
C ALA A 231 -16.38 7.62 8.60
N LYS A 232 -17.20 8.43 7.94
CA LYS A 232 -17.68 9.73 8.48
C LYS A 232 -18.46 9.61 9.78
N GLN A 233 -19.05 8.44 10.07
CA GLN A 233 -19.77 8.16 11.32
C GLN A 233 -18.83 7.65 12.42
N ARG A 234 -17.76 6.94 12.06
CA ARG A 234 -16.82 6.29 13.01
C ARG A 234 -15.71 7.22 13.49
N PHE A 235 -15.26 8.15 12.65
CA PHE A 235 -14.18 9.06 13.02
C PHE A 235 -14.65 10.23 13.84
N ALA A 236 -13.78 10.70 14.75
CA ALA A 236 -13.98 11.96 15.42
C ALA A 236 -13.98 13.10 14.42
N ARG A 237 -14.78 14.14 14.69
CA ARG A 237 -14.90 15.29 13.78
C ARG A 237 -15.15 16.58 14.54
N THR A 238 -14.75 17.69 13.95
CA THR A 238 -15.11 19.05 14.34
C THR A 238 -15.28 19.92 13.11
N ALA A 239 -16.02 21.03 13.23
CA ALA A 239 -16.09 22.05 12.18
C ALA A 239 -15.25 23.26 12.61
N ILE A 240 -14.39 23.76 11.71
CA ILE A 240 -13.56 24.96 11.91
C ILE A 240 -13.67 25.77 10.62
N ASP A 241 -14.10 27.02 10.73
CA ASP A 241 -14.26 27.95 9.62
C ASP A 241 -15.09 27.37 8.45
N GLY A 242 -16.16 26.61 8.77
CA GLY A 242 -17.03 25.97 7.79
C GLY A 242 -16.51 24.67 7.17
N GLU A 243 -15.28 24.27 7.46
CA GLU A 243 -14.69 22.99 7.00
C GLU A 243 -14.77 21.92 8.10
N SER A 244 -15.20 20.70 7.73
CA SER A 244 -15.22 19.55 8.62
C SER A 244 -13.90 18.82 8.62
N TRP A 245 -13.30 18.65 9.77
CA TRP A 245 -12.04 17.91 9.99
C TRP A 245 -12.30 16.58 10.67
N TYR A 246 -11.56 15.54 10.24
CA TYR A 246 -11.72 14.16 10.69
C TYR A 246 -10.38 13.57 11.17
N TRP A 247 -10.43 12.77 12.24
CA TRP A 247 -9.27 12.03 12.78
C TRP A 247 -9.74 10.76 13.50
N PRO A 248 -8.84 9.81 13.86
CA PRO A 248 -9.20 8.61 14.63
C PRO A 248 -9.87 8.98 15.95
N ALA A 249 -11.00 8.33 16.26
CA ALA A 249 -11.80 8.65 17.45
C ALA A 249 -11.09 8.31 18.78
N ASP A 250 -10.13 7.39 18.74
CA ASP A 250 -9.29 6.98 19.87
C ASP A 250 -8.06 7.87 20.10
N GLU A 251 -7.87 8.91 19.28
CA GLU A 251 -6.76 9.87 19.37
C GLU A 251 -7.30 11.26 19.72
N PRO A 252 -7.16 11.74 20.98
CA PRO A 252 -7.70 13.04 21.37
C PRO A 252 -6.92 14.19 20.74
N LEU A 253 -7.64 15.21 20.22
CA LEU A 253 -7.05 16.46 19.71
C LEU A 253 -6.28 17.25 20.77
N ASN A 254 -6.66 17.11 22.04
CA ASN A 254 -6.15 17.88 23.18
C ASN A 254 -5.12 17.07 23.99
N ALA A 255 -4.34 16.21 23.38
CA ALA A 255 -3.16 15.71 24.06
C ALA A 255 -2.23 16.90 24.35
N ARG A 256 -2.52 17.61 25.45
CA ARG A 256 -1.54 18.45 26.11
C ARG A 256 -0.49 17.51 26.65
N GLU A 257 0.69 17.52 26.02
CA GLU A 257 1.91 17.02 26.63
C GLU A 257 3.08 17.46 25.76
N VAL A 258 3.91 18.09 26.30
CA VAL A 258 5.03 18.20 27.22
C VAL A 258 6.23 18.51 26.37
#